data_f1e50a6061eb968769007395415cf916
#
_entry.id   f1e50a6061eb968769007395415cf916
#
_cell.length_a   1.000
_cell.length_b   1.000
_cell.length_c   1.000
_cell.angle_alpha   90.00
_cell.angle_beta   90.00
_cell.angle_gamma   90.00
#
_symmetry.space_group_name_H-M   'P 1'
#
loop_
_entity.id
_entity.type
_entity.pdbx_description
1 polymer ?
#
loop_
_entity_poly.entity_id
_entity_poly.type
_entity_poly.pdbx_seq_one_letter_code
_entity_poly.pdbx_strand_id
1 'polypeptide(L)'
;HLLKQQDVLSTLSFPVIIKSRYSHRGDLVSKIDNREELDALAPQWRQEPVILQEFSPSDGWDIKLWVIDQQIFAARRRTPLEPGAPKEDFPLTTDELPEDWKSITLEIGKTFNLRLYGVDLLMTDSGPVIVDVNSFPGFRGVQGADDALVRLVERLGEEGKITA
;
A
#
# COMPACT_ATOMS: atom_id res chain seq x y z
N HIS A 1 8.81 -13.57 -21.35
CA HIS A 1 8.39 -14.95 -21.03
C HIS A 1 7.24 -14.82 -20.03
N LEU A 2 6.02 -14.91 -20.53
CA LEU A 2 4.84 -15.10 -19.68
C LEU A 2 4.95 -16.54 -19.13
N LEU A 3 5.29 -16.67 -17.85
CA LEU A 3 5.13 -17.92 -17.13
C LEU A 3 3.66 -18.33 -17.29
N LYS A 4 3.43 -19.57 -17.72
CA LYS A 4 2.06 -20.07 -17.81
C LYS A 4 1.47 -20.02 -16.40
N GLN A 5 0.23 -19.59 -16.28
CA GLN A 5 -0.47 -19.43 -14.99
C GLN A 5 -0.36 -20.69 -14.09
N GLN A 6 -0.32 -21.88 -14.70
CA GLN A 6 -0.15 -23.15 -14.00
C GLN A 6 1.25 -23.32 -13.36
N ASP A 7 2.30 -22.77 -13.96
CA ASP A 7 3.67 -22.89 -13.44
C ASP A 7 3.86 -22.02 -12.20
N VAL A 8 3.23 -20.84 -12.16
CA VAL A 8 3.26 -19.94 -10.99
C VAL A 8 2.51 -20.57 -9.81
N LEU A 9 1.34 -21.15 -10.06
CA LEU A 9 0.51 -21.74 -9.03
C LEU A 9 1.14 -23.00 -8.39
N SER A 10 2.01 -23.70 -9.10
CA SER A 10 2.71 -24.88 -8.57
C SER A 10 3.88 -24.53 -7.64
N THR A 11 4.38 -23.29 -7.71
CA THR A 11 5.52 -22.82 -6.90
C THR A 11 5.11 -21.98 -5.70
N LEU A 12 3.79 -21.78 -5.48
CA LEU A 12 3.30 -20.99 -4.36
C LEU A 12 3.58 -21.67 -3.03
N SER A 13 4.17 -20.90 -2.10
CA SER A 13 4.26 -21.26 -0.69
C SER A 13 3.14 -20.56 0.06
N PHE A 14 2.26 -21.33 0.69
CA PHE A 14 1.17 -20.79 1.52
C PHE A 14 1.65 -20.47 2.94
N PRO A 15 0.99 -19.52 3.62
CA PRO A 15 -0.15 -18.72 3.18
C PRO A 15 0.24 -17.59 2.20
N VAL A 16 -0.71 -17.20 1.36
CA VAL A 16 -0.57 -16.06 0.44
C VAL A 16 -1.71 -15.06 0.60
N ILE A 17 -1.48 -13.84 0.18
CA ILE A 17 -2.52 -12.83 0.00
C ILE A 17 -2.91 -12.79 -1.47
N ILE A 18 -4.21 -12.89 -1.75
CA ILE A 18 -4.79 -12.58 -3.05
C ILE A 18 -5.45 -11.21 -2.99
N LYS A 19 -5.14 -10.36 -3.95
CA LYS A 19 -5.76 -9.03 -4.07
C LYS A 19 -6.07 -8.70 -5.52
N SER A 20 -7.17 -7.95 -5.76
CA SER A 20 -7.47 -7.41 -7.07
C SER A 20 -6.40 -6.38 -7.46
N ARG A 21 -6.01 -6.39 -8.73
CA ARG A 21 -5.17 -5.33 -9.31
C ARG A 21 -5.89 -3.99 -9.39
N TYR A 22 -7.22 -4.00 -9.45
CA TYR A 22 -8.06 -2.80 -9.63
C TYR A 22 -8.85 -2.41 -8.38
N SER A 23 -8.64 -3.10 -7.26
CA SER A 23 -9.37 -2.81 -6.01
C SER A 23 -9.08 -1.40 -5.52
N HIS A 24 -10.12 -0.59 -5.43
CA HIS A 24 -10.02 0.77 -4.92
C HIS A 24 -10.43 0.92 -3.46
N ARG A 25 -10.83 -0.14 -2.74
CA ARG A 25 -11.38 -0.03 -1.37
C ARG A 25 -11.15 -1.22 -0.45
N GLY A 26 -10.19 -2.09 -0.76
CA GLY A 26 -9.89 -3.25 0.10
C GLY A 26 -10.97 -4.35 0.11
N ASP A 27 -11.97 -4.27 -0.77
CA ASP A 27 -13.08 -5.23 -0.79
C ASP A 27 -12.69 -6.58 -1.40
N LEU A 28 -11.53 -6.64 -2.05
CA LEU A 28 -11.03 -7.84 -2.72
C LEU A 28 -9.59 -8.15 -2.27
N VAL A 29 -9.43 -8.34 -0.96
CA VAL A 29 -8.18 -8.82 -0.35
C VAL A 29 -8.53 -9.99 0.56
N SER A 30 -7.88 -11.12 0.37
CA SER A 30 -8.09 -12.31 1.19
C SER A 30 -6.76 -13.01 1.47
N LYS A 31 -6.63 -13.53 2.68
CA LYS A 31 -5.58 -14.49 3.03
C LYS A 31 -6.04 -15.88 2.62
N ILE A 32 -5.16 -16.63 2.01
CA ILE A 32 -5.36 -17.98 1.53
C ILE A 32 -4.34 -18.88 2.20
N ASP A 33 -4.80 -19.81 2.99
CA ASP A 33 -3.94 -20.66 3.81
C ASP A 33 -3.48 -21.94 3.08
N ASN A 34 -4.19 -22.34 2.03
CA ASN A 34 -3.89 -23.59 1.31
C ASN A 34 -4.43 -23.57 -0.13
N ARG A 35 -4.13 -24.62 -0.87
CA ARG A 35 -4.51 -24.78 -2.28
C ARG A 35 -6.02 -24.95 -2.46
N GLU A 36 -6.68 -25.66 -1.55
CA GLU A 36 -8.11 -25.90 -1.61
C GLU A 36 -8.90 -24.61 -1.50
N GLU A 37 -8.50 -23.69 -0.60
CA GLU A 37 -9.10 -22.37 -0.47
C GLU A 37 -8.90 -21.54 -1.74
N LEU A 38 -7.71 -21.57 -2.34
CA LEU A 38 -7.44 -20.85 -3.58
C LEU A 38 -8.35 -21.36 -4.71
N ASP A 39 -8.49 -22.68 -4.85
CA ASP A 39 -9.32 -23.29 -5.87
C ASP A 39 -10.82 -22.99 -5.66
N ALA A 40 -11.27 -22.90 -4.40
CA ALA A 40 -12.63 -22.52 -4.05
C ALA A 40 -12.95 -21.06 -4.41
N LEU A 41 -11.98 -20.17 -4.29
CA LEU A 41 -12.13 -18.74 -4.63
C LEU A 41 -11.98 -18.46 -6.14
N ALA A 42 -11.30 -19.31 -6.87
CA ALA A 42 -11.01 -19.12 -8.29
C ALA A 42 -12.24 -18.73 -9.16
N PRO A 43 -13.46 -19.28 -8.93
CA PRO A 43 -14.64 -18.85 -9.68
C PRO A 43 -15.00 -17.38 -9.53
N GLN A 44 -14.80 -16.79 -8.35
CA GLN A 44 -15.12 -15.38 -8.05
C GLN A 44 -14.14 -14.42 -8.73
N TRP A 45 -12.90 -14.88 -8.98
CA TRP A 45 -11.80 -14.08 -9.50
C TRP A 45 -11.52 -14.28 -10.99
N ARG A 46 -12.30 -15.13 -11.69
CA ARG A 46 -12.02 -15.55 -13.09
C ARG A 46 -11.86 -14.40 -14.09
N GLN A 47 -12.52 -13.27 -13.85
CA GLN A 47 -12.49 -12.11 -14.74
C GLN A 47 -11.70 -10.95 -14.15
N GLU A 48 -11.16 -11.13 -12.95
CA GLU A 48 -10.44 -10.10 -12.22
C GLU A 48 -8.94 -10.37 -12.29
N PRO A 49 -8.13 -9.46 -12.80
CA PRO A 49 -6.68 -9.56 -12.68
C PRO A 49 -6.27 -9.48 -11.21
N VAL A 50 -5.64 -10.52 -10.72
CA VAL A 50 -5.24 -10.63 -9.33
C VAL A 50 -3.72 -10.60 -9.17
N ILE A 51 -3.29 -10.17 -8.00
CA ILE A 51 -1.93 -10.24 -7.52
C ILE A 51 -1.91 -11.28 -6.39
N LEU A 52 -0.96 -12.20 -6.46
CA LEU A 52 -0.63 -13.10 -5.36
C LEU A 52 0.64 -12.59 -4.70
N GLN A 53 0.60 -12.42 -3.42
CA GLN A 53 1.68 -11.88 -2.61
C GLN A 53 1.93 -12.82 -1.42
N GLU A 54 3.19 -13.00 -1.06
CA GLU A 54 3.56 -13.73 0.16
C GLU A 54 2.89 -13.08 1.38
N PHE A 55 2.36 -13.91 2.27
CA PHE A 55 1.79 -13.43 3.51
C PHE A 55 2.89 -13.13 4.52
N SER A 56 2.90 -11.92 5.04
CA SER A 56 3.79 -11.51 6.13
C SER A 56 2.96 -11.38 7.42
N PRO A 57 3.23 -12.18 8.46
CA PRO A 57 2.58 -12.01 9.75
C PRO A 57 2.86 -10.62 10.33
N SER A 58 1.85 -9.99 10.88
CA SER A 58 1.95 -8.68 11.54
C SER A 58 1.18 -8.68 12.85
N ASP A 59 1.30 -7.60 13.60
CA ASP A 59 0.59 -7.35 14.84
C ASP A 59 -0.90 -6.99 14.67
N GLY A 60 -1.42 -7.10 13.45
CA GLY A 60 -2.81 -6.75 13.10
C GLY A 60 -3.01 -5.27 12.81
N TRP A 61 -1.93 -4.53 12.62
CA TRP A 61 -1.96 -3.13 12.23
C TRP A 61 -1.19 -2.89 10.93
N ASP A 62 -1.79 -2.09 10.07
CA ASP A 62 -1.18 -1.53 8.88
C ASP A 62 -0.78 -0.08 9.17
N ILE A 63 0.39 0.31 8.73
CA ILE A 63 0.84 1.71 8.75
C ILE A 63 0.64 2.28 7.36
N LYS A 64 -0.20 3.28 7.27
CA LYS A 64 -0.44 4.02 6.04
C LYS A 64 0.34 5.31 6.04
N LEU A 65 1.18 5.50 5.03
CA LEU A 65 1.97 6.70 4.82
C LEU A 65 1.48 7.39 3.56
N TRP A 66 1.27 8.68 3.63
CA TRP A 66 1.02 9.55 2.47
C TRP A 66 2.20 10.47 2.31
N VAL A 67 2.67 10.62 1.10
CA VAL A 67 3.75 11.54 0.78
C VAL A 67 3.27 12.57 -0.21
N ILE A 68 3.49 13.82 0.12
CA ILE A 68 3.26 14.98 -0.74
C ILE A 68 4.57 15.73 -0.82
N ASP A 69 5.24 15.59 -1.97
CA ASP A 69 6.62 16.02 -2.22
C ASP A 69 7.60 15.33 -1.26
N GLN A 70 8.00 15.96 -0.15
CA GLN A 70 8.85 15.36 0.88
C GLN A 70 8.18 15.30 2.25
N GLN A 71 6.96 15.81 2.35
CA GLN A 71 6.19 15.80 3.58
C GLN A 71 5.47 14.45 3.73
N ILE A 72 5.69 13.79 4.86
CA ILE A 72 5.08 12.50 5.21
C ILE A 72 3.95 12.74 6.19
N PHE A 73 2.79 12.15 5.90
CA PHE A 73 1.66 12.02 6.81
C PHE A 73 1.48 10.55 7.12
N ALA A 74 1.06 10.21 8.32
CA ALA A 74 0.96 8.83 8.74
C ALA A 74 -0.29 8.56 9.56
N ALA A 75 -0.78 7.33 9.44
CA ALA A 75 -1.78 6.78 10.32
C ALA A 75 -1.57 5.26 10.46
N ARG A 76 -2.03 4.70 11.57
CA ARG A 76 -2.21 3.26 11.69
C ARG A 76 -3.67 2.90 11.50
N ARG A 77 -3.91 1.73 10.93
CA ARG A 77 -5.23 1.17 10.64
C ARG A 77 -5.24 -0.30 11.01
N ARG A 78 -6.39 -0.83 11.41
CA ARG A 78 -6.54 -2.28 11.50
C ARG A 78 -6.40 -2.92 10.14
N THR A 79 -5.73 -4.07 10.11
CA THR A 79 -5.54 -4.81 8.86
C THR A 79 -6.89 -5.17 8.21
N PRO A 80 -7.03 -5.05 6.89
CA PRO A 80 -8.25 -5.43 6.19
C PRO A 80 -8.53 -6.94 6.24
N LEU A 81 -7.57 -7.74 6.69
CA LEU A 81 -7.70 -9.19 6.85
C LEU A 81 -8.48 -9.58 8.12
N GLU A 82 -8.70 -8.64 9.05
CA GLU A 82 -9.48 -8.88 10.26
C GLU A 82 -10.97 -8.61 9.98
N PRO A 83 -11.84 -9.65 9.97
CA PRO A 83 -13.26 -9.47 9.69
C PRO A 83 -13.93 -8.56 10.72
N GLY A 84 -14.65 -7.53 10.24
CA GLY A 84 -15.35 -6.59 11.10
C GLY A 84 -14.47 -5.54 11.77
N ALA A 85 -13.18 -5.48 11.47
CA ALA A 85 -12.31 -4.42 11.95
C ALA A 85 -12.83 -3.04 11.53
N PRO A 86 -12.82 -2.04 12.43
CA PRO A 86 -13.23 -0.69 12.09
C PRO A 86 -12.31 -0.11 11.02
N LYS A 87 -12.90 0.48 9.98
CA LYS A 87 -12.16 1.19 8.91
C LYS A 87 -11.80 2.62 9.38
N GLU A 88 -11.18 2.73 10.55
CA GLU A 88 -10.79 3.99 11.14
C GLU A 88 -9.29 4.16 11.10
N ASP A 89 -8.86 5.35 10.70
CA ASP A 89 -7.44 5.73 10.68
C ASP A 89 -7.11 6.44 12.00
N PHE A 90 -6.07 5.97 12.69
CA PHE A 90 -5.53 6.60 13.88
C PHE A 90 -4.27 7.39 13.47
N PRO A 91 -4.36 8.74 13.40
CA PRO A 91 -3.24 9.55 12.98
C PRO A 91 -1.99 9.33 13.84
N LEU A 92 -0.84 9.32 13.20
CA LEU A 92 0.48 9.31 13.84
C LEU A 92 1.17 10.62 13.50
N THR A 93 1.87 11.19 14.48
CA THR A 93 2.72 12.36 14.21
C THR A 93 4.01 11.90 13.52
N THR A 94 4.61 12.80 12.76
CA THR A 94 5.88 12.49 12.07
C THR A 94 7.00 12.14 13.05
N ASP A 95 6.96 12.67 14.27
CA ASP A 95 7.95 12.42 15.31
C ASP A 95 7.82 11.00 15.91
N GLU A 96 6.62 10.40 15.80
CA GLU A 96 6.37 9.01 16.23
C GLU A 96 6.87 7.98 15.20
N LEU A 97 7.23 8.42 13.98
CA LEU A 97 7.71 7.52 12.93
C LEU A 97 9.21 7.25 13.10
N PRO A 98 9.62 5.99 13.11
CA PRO A 98 11.03 5.62 13.04
C PRO A 98 11.72 6.20 11.80
N GLU A 99 12.98 6.58 11.92
CA GLU A 99 13.72 7.21 10.83
C GLU A 99 13.93 6.29 9.62
N ASP A 100 14.06 5.00 9.85
CA ASP A 100 14.14 3.99 8.78
C ASP A 100 12.86 3.92 7.95
N TRP A 101 11.67 4.12 8.57
CA TRP A 101 10.41 4.18 7.82
C TRP A 101 10.31 5.43 6.96
N LYS A 102 10.72 6.58 7.50
CA LYS A 102 10.77 7.83 6.72
C LYS A 102 11.72 7.68 5.54
N SER A 103 12.90 7.13 5.81
CA SER A 103 13.94 6.93 4.81
C SER A 103 13.49 6.03 3.67
N ILE A 104 12.96 4.83 3.99
CA ILE A 104 12.47 3.89 2.97
C ILE A 104 11.28 4.45 2.19
N THR A 105 10.39 5.19 2.87
CA THR A 105 9.24 5.82 2.22
C THR A 105 9.69 6.86 1.19
N LEU A 106 10.62 7.74 1.53
CA LEU A 106 11.16 8.73 0.60
C LEU A 106 11.98 8.12 -0.53
N GLU A 107 12.67 7.00 -0.28
CA GLU A 107 13.42 6.27 -1.31
C GLU A 107 12.49 5.65 -2.37
N ILE A 108 11.29 5.21 -1.98
CA ILE A 108 10.23 4.77 -2.91
C ILE A 108 9.90 5.90 -3.89
N GLY A 109 9.66 7.11 -3.39
CA GLY A 109 9.35 8.27 -4.23
C GLY A 109 10.44 8.55 -5.26
N LYS A 110 11.71 8.46 -4.86
CA LYS A 110 12.85 8.62 -5.77
C LYS A 110 12.91 7.49 -6.80
N THR A 111 12.78 6.25 -6.36
CA THR A 111 12.87 5.06 -7.22
C THR A 111 11.81 5.05 -8.32
N PHE A 112 10.58 5.45 -7.99
CA PHE A 112 9.46 5.48 -8.93
C PHE A 112 9.21 6.87 -9.54
N ASN A 113 10.04 7.87 -9.23
CA ASN A 113 9.87 9.26 -9.64
C ASN A 113 8.48 9.82 -9.29
N LEU A 114 8.04 9.59 -8.05
CA LEU A 114 6.76 10.03 -7.53
C LEU A 114 6.96 11.17 -6.53
N ARG A 115 6.14 12.21 -6.64
CA ARG A 115 6.03 13.31 -5.66
C ARG A 115 4.77 13.23 -4.82
N LEU A 116 3.79 12.46 -5.27
CA LEU A 116 2.50 12.27 -4.64
C LEU A 116 2.19 10.78 -4.64
N TYR A 117 2.21 10.14 -3.47
CA TYR A 117 2.00 8.70 -3.37
C TYR A 117 1.62 8.27 -1.96
N GLY A 118 1.10 7.05 -1.86
CA GLY A 118 0.85 6.35 -0.61
C GLY A 118 1.69 5.09 -0.52
N VAL A 119 2.05 4.72 0.71
CA VAL A 119 2.76 3.48 1.01
C VAL A 119 2.03 2.80 2.16
N ASP A 120 1.72 1.53 2.02
CA ASP A 120 1.18 0.72 3.09
C ASP A 120 2.29 -0.22 3.60
N LEU A 121 2.57 -0.15 4.91
CA LEU A 121 3.58 -0.93 5.60
C LEU A 121 2.93 -1.88 6.60
N LEU A 122 3.47 -3.07 6.72
CA LEU A 122 3.23 -3.98 7.84
C LEU A 122 4.43 -3.99 8.76
N MET A 123 4.18 -4.05 10.07
CA MET A 123 5.21 -4.33 11.05
C MET A 123 5.32 -5.82 11.26
N THR A 124 6.49 -6.37 10.98
CA THR A 124 6.81 -7.78 11.22
C THR A 124 7.96 -7.90 12.22
N ASP A 125 8.19 -9.09 12.72
CA ASP A 125 9.33 -9.37 13.63
C ASP A 125 10.69 -9.08 12.95
N SER A 126 10.73 -9.08 11.62
CA SER A 126 11.94 -8.79 10.81
C SER A 126 12.06 -7.32 10.41
N GLY A 127 11.13 -6.47 10.84
CA GLY A 127 11.06 -5.05 10.49
C GLY A 127 9.90 -4.71 9.55
N PRO A 128 9.89 -3.48 8.99
CA PRO A 128 8.81 -3.01 8.13
C PRO A 128 8.82 -3.72 6.77
N VAL A 129 7.64 -4.15 6.31
CA VAL A 129 7.42 -4.75 4.99
C VAL A 129 6.46 -3.86 4.20
N ILE A 130 6.88 -3.42 3.01
CA ILE A 130 6.03 -2.66 2.09
C ILE A 130 5.09 -3.63 1.39
N VAL A 131 3.79 -3.42 1.52
CA VAL A 131 2.77 -4.28 0.91
C VAL A 131 2.02 -3.62 -0.23
N ASP A 132 2.02 -2.29 -0.30
CA ASP A 132 1.41 -1.54 -1.39
C ASP A 132 2.07 -0.19 -1.60
N VAL A 133 2.12 0.25 -2.87
CA VAL A 133 2.51 1.61 -3.27
C VAL A 133 1.46 2.14 -4.23
N ASN A 134 0.80 3.24 -3.85
CA ASN A 134 -0.24 3.86 -4.64
C ASN A 134 0.23 5.23 -5.16
N SER A 135 0.28 5.40 -6.47
CA SER A 135 0.76 6.62 -7.11
C SER A 135 -0.18 7.83 -6.98
N PHE A 136 -1.42 7.63 -6.54
CA PHE A 136 -2.38 8.70 -6.28
C PHE A 136 -3.40 8.31 -5.20
N PRO A 137 -3.00 8.30 -3.91
CA PRO A 137 -3.89 7.92 -2.81
C PRO A 137 -4.95 8.99 -2.56
N GLY A 138 -6.08 8.60 -1.95
CA GLY A 138 -7.02 9.57 -1.39
C GLY A 138 -6.46 10.21 -0.12
N PHE A 139 -6.69 11.52 0.04
CA PHE A 139 -6.21 12.31 1.19
C PHE A 139 -7.33 12.75 2.14
N ARG A 140 -8.55 12.22 1.96
CA ARG A 140 -9.68 12.60 2.82
C ARG A 140 -9.38 12.29 4.28
N GLY A 141 -9.48 13.30 5.14
CA GLY A 141 -9.24 13.19 6.57
C GLY A 141 -7.78 13.23 6.99
N VAL A 142 -6.85 13.38 6.05
CA VAL A 142 -5.42 13.56 6.35
C VAL A 142 -5.18 15.03 6.67
N GLN A 143 -5.01 15.34 7.95
CA GLN A 143 -4.86 16.72 8.41
C GLN A 143 -3.59 17.37 7.83
N GLY A 144 -3.73 18.55 7.21
CA GLY A 144 -2.63 19.30 6.60
C GLY A 144 -2.24 18.84 5.18
N ALA A 145 -2.86 17.79 4.66
CA ALA A 145 -2.59 17.33 3.30
C ALA A 145 -3.04 18.35 2.25
N ASP A 146 -4.16 19.05 2.48
CA ASP A 146 -4.66 20.06 1.55
C ASP A 146 -3.64 21.19 1.36
N ASP A 147 -3.07 21.71 2.46
CA ASP A 147 -2.04 22.74 2.40
C ASP A 147 -0.76 22.25 1.72
N ALA A 148 -0.38 21.00 1.96
CA ALA A 148 0.78 20.39 1.32
C ALA A 148 0.58 20.22 -0.19
N LEU A 149 -0.62 19.83 -0.63
CA LEU A 149 -0.99 19.74 -2.05
C LEU A 149 -0.93 21.11 -2.73
N VAL A 150 -1.45 22.15 -2.10
CA VAL A 150 -1.38 23.52 -2.62
C VAL A 150 0.09 23.92 -2.82
N ARG A 151 0.93 23.76 -1.80
CA ARG A 151 2.37 24.06 -1.91
C ARG A 151 3.07 23.26 -3.01
N LEU A 152 2.72 22.00 -3.21
CA LEU A 152 3.27 21.19 -4.29
C LEU A 152 2.88 21.76 -5.65
N VAL A 153 1.59 22.11 -5.85
CA VAL A 153 1.09 22.66 -7.14
C VAL A 153 1.75 24.01 -7.43
N GLU A 154 1.87 24.89 -6.45
CA GLU A 154 2.55 26.19 -6.60
C GLU A 154 4.00 26.02 -7.03
N ARG A 155 4.75 25.12 -6.38
CA ARG A 155 6.14 24.82 -6.74
C ARG A 155 6.28 24.27 -8.16
N LEU A 156 5.42 23.31 -8.53
CA LEU A 156 5.41 22.77 -9.89
C LEU A 156 5.09 23.84 -10.94
N GLY A 157 4.20 24.78 -10.61
CA GLY A 157 3.90 25.93 -11.47
C GLY A 157 5.10 26.87 -11.65
N GLU A 158 5.92 27.04 -10.62
CA GLU A 158 7.15 27.82 -10.70
C GLU A 158 8.25 27.09 -11.49
N GLU A 159 8.47 25.80 -11.21
CA GLU A 159 9.39 24.95 -11.97
C GLU A 159 9.07 24.92 -13.46
N GLY A 160 7.78 24.84 -13.83
CA GLY A 160 7.32 24.87 -15.22
C GLY A 160 7.51 26.21 -15.93
N LYS A 161 7.56 27.33 -15.21
CA LYS A 161 7.84 28.65 -15.79
C LYS A 161 9.32 28.88 -16.12
N ILE A 162 10.22 28.13 -15.48
CA ILE A 162 11.67 28.24 -15.71
C ILE A 162 12.10 27.45 -16.96
N THR A 163 11.29 26.49 -17.39
CA THR A 163 11.57 25.59 -18.52
C THR A 163 10.88 26.00 -19.83
N ALA A 164 10.11 27.08 -19.86
CA ALA A 164 9.43 27.64 -21.04
C ALA A 164 10.18 28.89 -21.55
#